data_e9f5ae5ff8cb3b8fefcba53f9bdb19da
#
_entry.id   e9f5ae5ff8cb3b8fefcba53f9bdb19da
#
_cell.length_a   1.000
_cell.length_b   1.000
_cell.length_c   1.000
_cell.angle_alpha   90.00
_cell.angle_beta   90.00
_cell.angle_gamma   90.00
#
_symmetry.space_group_name_H-M   'P 1'
#
loop_
_entity.id
_entity.type
_entity.pdbx_description
1 polymer ?
#
loop_
_entity_poly.entity_id
_entity_poly.type
_entity_poly.pdbx_seq_one_letter_code
_entity_poly.pdbx_strand_id
1 'polypeptide(L)'
;MKGSFYHLWYMLALIYGAPILYLMLRYLGVKNTGIIACILYVIKVLSYGYTWLPIPGLAQISSVFEEFVGICDGLCVAIPMMMVGVVCCQSKGELQKISKYRLAALMISVILLITEASLLHFTGMSTNKVSYVFMTLPTCFFFFLCIISINLNTEKHVHVCEQARNASTIIYCVHPLLLCLWSLCRFWSETSSLIQYLLLCATSLAFAAFVLLMENKTKMKFLRCLR
;
A
#
# COMPACT_ATOMS: atom_id res chain seq x y z
N MET A 1 13.49 7.78 12.26
CA MET A 1 13.30 8.79 11.20
C MET A 1 11.80 8.94 10.95
N LYS A 2 11.18 9.94 11.57
CA LYS A 2 9.81 10.34 11.22
C LYS A 2 9.97 11.18 9.95
N GLY A 3 9.39 10.73 8.81
CA GLY A 3 9.36 11.55 7.60
C GLY A 3 8.69 12.90 7.93
N SER A 4 9.08 13.96 7.22
CA SER A 4 8.54 15.31 7.41
C SER A 4 7.01 15.38 7.25
N PHE A 5 6.42 14.37 6.59
CA PHE A 5 4.98 14.15 6.48
C PHE A 5 4.65 12.69 6.81
N TYR A 6 3.66 12.50 7.65
CA TYR A 6 3.20 11.17 8.11
C TYR A 6 2.87 10.21 6.94
N HIS A 7 2.38 10.72 5.83
CA HIS A 7 1.99 9.92 4.66
C HIS A 7 3.13 9.56 3.71
N LEU A 8 4.31 10.16 3.85
CA LEU A 8 5.48 9.83 3.01
C LEU A 8 6.29 8.62 3.51
N TRP A 9 5.84 7.96 4.59
CA TRP A 9 6.49 6.78 5.14
C TRP A 9 6.70 5.66 4.11
N TYR A 10 5.75 5.49 3.18
CA TYR A 10 5.83 4.45 2.15
C TYR A 10 6.98 4.67 1.16
N MET A 11 7.21 5.91 0.70
CA MET A 11 8.36 6.21 -0.16
C MET A 11 9.68 5.92 0.56
N LEU A 12 9.78 6.33 1.83
CA LEU A 12 10.95 6.04 2.66
C LEU A 12 11.11 4.52 2.83
N ALA A 13 10.02 3.81 3.10
CA ALA A 13 9.98 2.36 3.25
C ALA A 13 10.45 1.62 1.99
N LEU A 14 10.13 2.12 0.79
CA LEU A 14 10.63 1.57 -0.46
C LEU A 14 12.13 1.80 -0.64
N ILE A 15 12.64 2.98 -0.29
CA ILE A 15 14.06 3.34 -0.46
C ILE A 15 14.98 2.39 0.31
N TYR A 16 14.64 2.02 1.54
CA TYR A 16 15.46 1.08 2.32
C TYR A 16 14.96 -0.36 2.25
N GLY A 17 13.67 -0.58 2.06
CA GLY A 17 13.10 -1.92 1.99
C GLY A 17 13.49 -2.68 0.72
N ALA A 18 13.57 -2.00 -0.43
CA ALA A 18 13.96 -2.65 -1.68
C ALA A 18 15.42 -3.17 -1.67
N PRO A 19 16.44 -2.41 -1.23
CA PRO A 19 17.80 -2.94 -1.07
C PRO A 19 17.87 -4.11 -0.08
N ILE A 20 17.15 -4.02 1.06
CA ILE A 20 17.11 -5.10 2.05
C ILE A 20 16.49 -6.36 1.45
N LEU A 21 15.33 -6.23 0.78
CA LEU A 21 14.70 -7.34 0.10
C LEU A 21 15.61 -7.96 -0.96
N TYR A 22 16.31 -7.14 -1.76
CA TYR A 22 17.28 -7.62 -2.73
C TYR A 22 18.39 -8.47 -2.08
N LEU A 23 18.95 -7.99 -0.96
CA LEU A 23 19.97 -8.74 -0.23
C LEU A 23 19.41 -10.04 0.34
N MET A 24 18.21 -10.02 0.92
CA MET A 24 17.53 -11.22 1.42
C MET A 24 17.32 -12.24 0.30
N LEU A 25 16.82 -11.80 -0.86
CA LEU A 25 16.63 -12.70 -2.01
C LEU A 25 17.93 -13.29 -2.52
N ARG A 26 19.01 -12.50 -2.53
CA ARG A 26 20.34 -12.95 -3.00
C ARG A 26 20.98 -13.97 -2.06
N TYR A 27 20.89 -13.77 -0.73
CA TYR A 27 21.57 -14.61 0.24
C TYR A 27 20.72 -15.74 0.81
N LEU A 28 19.43 -15.54 0.98
CA LEU A 28 18.51 -16.49 1.61
C LEU A 28 17.64 -17.25 0.59
N GLY A 29 17.57 -16.72 -0.64
CA GLY A 29 16.68 -17.25 -1.66
C GLY A 29 15.20 -16.89 -1.43
N VAL A 30 14.37 -17.16 -2.43
CA VAL A 30 12.96 -16.71 -2.44
C VAL A 30 12.13 -17.36 -1.35
N LYS A 31 12.31 -18.67 -1.12
CA LYS A 31 11.51 -19.41 -0.12
C LYS A 31 11.73 -18.90 1.30
N ASN A 32 12.98 -18.76 1.71
CA ASN A 32 13.32 -18.32 3.06
C ASN A 32 12.96 -16.84 3.26
N THR A 33 13.21 -16.00 2.25
CA THR A 33 12.80 -14.59 2.28
C THR A 33 11.28 -14.46 2.41
N GLY A 34 10.50 -15.30 1.70
CA GLY A 34 9.05 -15.31 1.82
C GLY A 34 8.57 -15.70 3.23
N ILE A 35 9.20 -16.69 3.84
CA ILE A 35 8.88 -17.11 5.22
C ILE A 35 9.16 -15.94 6.21
N ILE A 36 10.35 -15.32 6.10
CA ILE A 36 10.72 -14.18 6.96
C ILE A 36 9.75 -13.01 6.74
N ALA A 37 9.40 -12.69 5.49
CA ALA A 37 8.44 -11.64 5.18
C ALA A 37 7.06 -11.92 5.82
N CYS A 38 6.56 -13.15 5.74
CA CYS A 38 5.31 -13.54 6.41
C CYS A 38 5.40 -13.39 7.93
N ILE A 39 6.51 -13.81 8.54
CA ILE A 39 6.72 -13.67 10.00
C ILE A 39 6.72 -12.19 10.40
N LEU A 40 7.45 -11.34 9.68
CA LEU A 40 7.47 -9.88 9.92
C LEU A 40 6.08 -9.28 9.83
N TYR A 41 5.30 -9.68 8.81
CA TYR A 41 3.92 -9.22 8.66
C TYR A 41 3.03 -9.64 9.82
N VAL A 42 3.08 -10.92 10.21
CA VAL A 42 2.31 -11.45 11.35
C VAL A 42 2.65 -10.72 12.64
N ILE A 43 3.93 -10.50 12.93
CA ILE A 43 4.38 -9.74 14.10
C ILE A 43 3.78 -8.32 14.07
N LYS A 44 3.82 -7.66 12.92
CA LYS A 44 3.25 -6.30 12.77
C LYS A 44 1.74 -6.28 13.01
N VAL A 45 1.00 -7.20 12.39
CA VAL A 45 -0.46 -7.29 12.56
C VAL A 45 -0.84 -7.54 14.01
N LEU A 46 -0.18 -8.49 14.67
CA LEU A 46 -0.41 -8.79 16.09
C LEU A 46 -0.10 -7.59 16.99
N SER A 47 1.02 -6.91 16.74
CA SER A 47 1.48 -5.79 17.58
C SER A 47 0.63 -4.53 17.42
N TYR A 48 -0.14 -4.38 16.33
CA TYR A 48 -0.97 -3.21 16.06
C TYR A 48 -2.46 -3.50 16.15
N GLY A 49 -2.92 -4.53 15.44
CA GLY A 49 -4.33 -4.87 15.32
C GLY A 49 -4.87 -5.71 16.48
N TYR A 50 -4.02 -6.48 17.13
CA TYR A 50 -4.44 -7.51 18.10
C TYR A 50 -3.79 -7.33 19.48
N THR A 51 -3.49 -6.09 19.88
CA THR A 51 -2.86 -5.77 21.17
C THR A 51 -3.66 -6.18 22.42
N TRP A 52 -4.95 -6.46 22.26
CA TRP A 52 -5.85 -6.95 23.31
C TRP A 52 -5.67 -8.44 23.64
N LEU A 53 -4.97 -9.20 22.78
CA LEU A 53 -4.68 -10.60 23.03
C LEU A 53 -3.69 -10.73 24.20
N PRO A 54 -3.96 -11.63 25.17
CA PRO A 54 -3.07 -11.87 26.31
C PRO A 54 -1.83 -12.69 25.90
N ILE A 55 -1.07 -12.20 24.90
CA ILE A 55 0.16 -12.85 24.43
C ILE A 55 1.33 -12.24 25.21
N PRO A 56 2.12 -13.07 25.96
CA PRO A 56 3.29 -12.58 26.68
C PRO A 56 4.29 -11.89 25.73
N GLY A 57 4.75 -10.71 26.09
CA GLY A 57 5.71 -9.94 25.29
C GLY A 57 5.10 -9.09 24.16
N LEU A 58 3.81 -9.24 23.84
CA LEU A 58 3.19 -8.46 22.77
C LEU A 58 3.17 -6.95 23.07
N ALA A 59 2.94 -6.58 24.33
CA ALA A 59 2.96 -5.18 24.75
C ALA A 59 4.34 -4.54 24.61
N GLN A 60 5.42 -5.26 24.92
CA GLN A 60 6.79 -4.78 24.75
C GLN A 60 7.14 -4.62 23.27
N ILE A 61 6.74 -5.58 22.44
CA ILE A 61 6.93 -5.48 20.97
C ILE A 61 6.15 -4.29 20.43
N SER A 62 4.91 -4.09 20.86
CA SER A 62 4.08 -2.96 20.45
C SER A 62 4.72 -1.61 20.80
N SER A 63 5.28 -1.45 22.00
CA SER A 63 5.97 -0.22 22.39
C SER A 63 7.21 0.07 21.55
N VAL A 64 8.01 -0.94 21.21
CA VAL A 64 9.15 -0.80 20.27
C VAL A 64 8.67 -0.39 18.88
N PHE A 65 7.57 -0.97 18.39
CA PHE A 65 7.01 -0.59 17.09
C PHE A 65 6.47 0.85 17.08
N GLU A 66 5.91 1.32 18.19
CA GLU A 66 5.47 2.72 18.33
C GLU A 66 6.63 3.70 18.34
N GLU A 67 7.77 3.33 18.93
CA GLU A 67 8.98 4.15 18.95
C GLU A 67 9.64 4.25 17.56
N PHE A 68 9.69 3.16 16.82
CA PHE A 68 10.34 3.04 15.51
C PHE A 68 9.35 2.89 14.34
N VAL A 69 8.17 3.50 14.42
CA VAL A 69 7.06 3.34 13.45
C VAL A 69 7.54 3.35 12.00
N GLY A 70 8.30 4.36 11.59
CA GLY A 70 8.70 4.50 10.19
C GLY A 70 9.59 3.37 9.66
N ILE A 71 10.51 2.83 10.50
CA ILE A 71 11.40 1.73 10.13
C ILE A 71 10.63 0.41 10.16
N CYS A 72 9.85 0.19 11.22
CA CYS A 72 9.07 -1.03 11.39
C CYS A 72 7.99 -1.18 10.31
N ASP A 73 7.32 -0.10 9.92
CA ASP A 73 6.35 -0.13 8.83
C ASP A 73 7.02 -0.48 7.49
N GLY A 74 8.22 0.06 7.24
CA GLY A 74 8.98 -0.29 6.05
C GLY A 74 9.40 -1.75 6.00
N LEU A 75 9.97 -2.27 7.08
CA LEU A 75 10.44 -3.66 7.12
C LEU A 75 9.28 -4.66 7.19
N CYS A 76 8.29 -4.40 8.06
CA CYS A 76 7.26 -5.37 8.37
C CYS A 76 6.04 -5.30 7.44
N VAL A 77 5.90 -4.24 6.65
CA VAL A 77 4.80 -4.08 5.68
C VAL A 77 5.31 -4.01 4.25
N ALA A 78 6.28 -3.14 3.96
CA ALA A 78 6.75 -2.96 2.59
C ALA A 78 7.47 -4.21 2.04
N ILE A 79 8.32 -4.87 2.84
CA ILE A 79 8.99 -6.11 2.40
C ILE A 79 7.98 -7.22 2.07
N PRO A 80 6.99 -7.55 2.92
CA PRO A 80 5.95 -8.52 2.57
C PRO A 80 5.16 -8.15 1.31
N MET A 81 4.78 -6.89 1.15
CA MET A 81 4.05 -6.43 -0.04
C MET A 81 4.89 -6.52 -1.31
N MET A 82 6.18 -6.14 -1.26
CA MET A 82 7.10 -6.32 -2.39
C MET A 82 7.35 -7.81 -2.68
N MET A 83 7.40 -8.66 -1.65
CA MET A 83 7.57 -10.11 -1.79
C MET A 83 6.39 -10.76 -2.53
N VAL A 84 5.16 -10.26 -2.35
CA VAL A 84 3.99 -10.65 -3.16
C VAL A 84 4.29 -10.48 -4.65
N GLY A 85 4.86 -9.33 -5.06
CA GLY A 85 5.26 -9.08 -6.43
C GLY A 85 6.32 -10.07 -6.94
N VAL A 86 7.33 -10.38 -6.12
CA VAL A 86 8.39 -11.33 -6.46
C VAL A 86 7.81 -12.72 -6.68
N VAL A 87 6.96 -13.21 -5.77
CA VAL A 87 6.30 -14.53 -5.89
C VAL A 87 5.44 -14.59 -7.15
N CYS A 88 4.64 -13.57 -7.41
CA CYS A 88 3.81 -13.51 -8.61
C CYS A 88 4.63 -13.52 -9.91
N CYS A 89 5.80 -12.85 -9.93
CA CYS A 89 6.68 -12.84 -11.09
C CYS A 89 7.35 -14.19 -11.33
N GLN A 90 7.79 -14.85 -10.28
CA GLN A 90 8.53 -16.13 -10.39
C GLN A 90 7.61 -17.33 -10.66
N SER A 91 6.40 -17.32 -10.11
CA SER A 91 5.46 -18.44 -10.21
C SER A 91 4.46 -18.31 -11.36
N LYS A 92 4.75 -17.49 -12.38
CA LYS A 92 3.82 -17.22 -13.50
C LYS A 92 3.20 -18.48 -14.11
N GLY A 93 3.97 -19.54 -14.32
CA GLY A 93 3.49 -20.80 -14.94
C GLY A 93 2.53 -21.58 -14.03
N GLU A 94 2.78 -21.62 -12.73
CA GLU A 94 1.90 -22.31 -11.77
C GLU A 94 0.66 -21.48 -11.45
N LEU A 95 0.83 -20.17 -11.36
CA LEU A 95 -0.27 -19.24 -11.11
C LEU A 95 -1.29 -19.17 -12.25
N GLN A 96 -0.90 -19.50 -13.48
CA GLN A 96 -1.85 -19.68 -14.59
C GLN A 96 -2.86 -20.81 -14.32
N LYS A 97 -2.47 -21.86 -13.61
CA LYS A 97 -3.40 -22.95 -13.24
C LYS A 97 -4.47 -22.47 -12.24
N ILE A 98 -4.10 -21.56 -11.35
CA ILE A 98 -4.99 -20.96 -10.35
C ILE A 98 -5.80 -19.79 -10.96
N SER A 99 -5.41 -19.31 -12.11
CA SER A 99 -6.02 -18.16 -12.81
C SER A 99 -7.54 -18.29 -12.99
N LYS A 100 -8.08 -19.51 -13.09
CA LYS A 100 -9.52 -19.76 -13.24
C LYS A 100 -10.32 -19.29 -12.03
N TYR A 101 -9.76 -19.39 -10.83
CA TYR A 101 -10.46 -19.07 -9.58
C TYR A 101 -10.03 -17.72 -8.96
N ARG A 102 -9.14 -16.97 -9.61
CA ARG A 102 -8.54 -15.75 -9.07
C ARG A 102 -9.57 -14.70 -8.64
N LEU A 103 -10.63 -14.49 -9.45
CA LEU A 103 -11.66 -13.51 -9.15
C LEU A 103 -12.51 -13.95 -7.94
N ALA A 104 -12.88 -15.23 -7.89
CA ALA A 104 -13.59 -15.79 -6.74
C ALA A 104 -12.75 -15.70 -5.46
N ALA A 105 -11.45 -16.04 -5.55
CA ALA A 105 -10.52 -15.92 -4.43
C ALA A 105 -10.34 -14.46 -3.98
N LEU A 106 -10.28 -13.50 -4.91
CA LEU A 106 -10.27 -12.08 -4.59
C LEU A 106 -11.54 -11.66 -3.87
N MET A 107 -12.73 -12.03 -4.39
CA MET A 107 -13.99 -11.69 -3.75
C MET A 107 -14.10 -12.25 -2.33
N ILE A 108 -13.72 -13.51 -2.15
CA ILE A 108 -13.69 -14.16 -0.83
C ILE A 108 -12.72 -13.42 0.10
N SER A 109 -11.50 -13.11 -0.37
CA SER A 109 -10.51 -12.42 0.45
C SER A 109 -10.95 -11.00 0.84
N VAL A 110 -11.65 -10.28 -0.06
CA VAL A 110 -12.23 -8.96 0.24
C VAL A 110 -13.36 -9.07 1.28
N ILE A 111 -14.24 -10.07 1.15
CA ILE A 111 -15.29 -10.29 2.15
C ILE A 111 -14.68 -10.62 3.52
N LEU A 112 -13.67 -11.49 3.57
CA LEU A 112 -12.96 -11.81 4.80
C LEU A 112 -12.24 -10.60 5.38
N LEU A 113 -11.62 -9.74 4.54
CA LEU A 113 -10.99 -8.49 4.96
C LEU A 113 -11.99 -7.54 5.62
N ILE A 114 -13.15 -7.34 4.99
CA ILE A 114 -14.21 -6.48 5.53
C ILE A 114 -14.75 -7.07 6.84
N THR A 115 -14.95 -8.37 6.90
CA THR A 115 -15.41 -9.06 8.10
C THR A 115 -14.42 -8.92 9.25
N GLU A 116 -13.11 -9.15 9.00
CA GLU A 116 -12.05 -8.98 9.99
C GLU A 116 -11.98 -7.54 10.50
N ALA A 117 -11.98 -6.56 9.59
CA ALA A 117 -11.95 -5.14 9.96
C ALA A 117 -13.18 -4.72 10.76
N SER A 118 -14.37 -5.22 10.42
CA SER A 118 -15.62 -4.96 11.14
C SER A 118 -15.59 -5.58 12.55
N LEU A 119 -15.13 -6.81 12.68
CA LEU A 119 -15.00 -7.47 13.98
C LEU A 119 -14.04 -6.71 14.90
N LEU A 120 -12.88 -6.27 14.38
CA LEU A 120 -11.93 -5.48 15.14
C LEU A 120 -12.51 -4.12 15.55
N HIS A 121 -13.32 -3.50 14.70
CA HIS A 121 -14.01 -2.25 15.03
C HIS A 121 -15.03 -2.45 16.17
N PHE A 122 -15.82 -3.52 16.12
CA PHE A 122 -16.82 -3.83 17.16
C PHE A 122 -16.19 -4.21 18.52
N THR A 123 -14.95 -4.71 18.54
CA THR A 123 -14.22 -4.99 19.79
C THR A 123 -13.70 -3.72 20.50
N GLY A 124 -14.08 -2.52 20.04
CA GLY A 124 -13.70 -1.25 20.66
C GLY A 124 -12.28 -0.79 20.35
N MET A 125 -11.65 -1.35 19.31
CA MET A 125 -10.36 -0.88 18.86
C MET A 125 -10.46 0.51 18.22
N SER A 126 -9.49 1.34 18.55
CA SER A 126 -9.31 2.65 17.90
C SER A 126 -9.25 2.46 16.38
N THR A 127 -10.02 3.25 15.64
CA THR A 127 -10.08 3.22 14.16
C THR A 127 -8.69 3.29 13.50
N ASN A 128 -7.73 3.93 14.15
CA ASN A 128 -6.35 4.04 13.66
C ASN A 128 -5.58 2.70 13.70
N LYS A 129 -6.00 1.74 14.51
CA LYS A 129 -5.35 0.42 14.64
C LYS A 129 -5.90 -0.63 13.68
N VAL A 130 -7.07 -0.41 13.09
CA VAL A 130 -7.71 -1.33 12.12
C VAL A 130 -6.95 -1.39 10.77
N SER A 131 -5.96 -0.52 10.56
CA SER A 131 -5.19 -0.46 9.31
C SER A 131 -4.33 -1.71 9.04
N TYR A 132 -4.08 -2.54 10.06
CA TYR A 132 -3.24 -3.74 9.94
C TYR A 132 -4.04 -4.98 10.32
N VAL A 133 -4.55 -5.67 9.31
CA VAL A 133 -5.36 -6.88 9.43
C VAL A 133 -4.74 -8.02 8.62
N PHE A 134 -4.95 -9.27 9.06
CA PHE A 134 -4.34 -10.44 8.42
C PHE A 134 -4.75 -10.60 6.96
N MET A 135 -6.00 -10.31 6.63
CA MET A 135 -6.55 -10.49 5.28
C MET A 135 -6.05 -9.48 4.27
N THR A 136 -5.33 -8.43 4.67
CA THR A 136 -4.75 -7.46 3.73
C THR A 136 -3.73 -8.12 2.79
N LEU A 137 -2.83 -8.95 3.31
CA LEU A 137 -1.79 -9.59 2.49
C LEU A 137 -2.37 -10.57 1.46
N PRO A 138 -3.26 -11.52 1.82
CA PRO A 138 -3.95 -12.37 0.85
C PRO A 138 -4.76 -11.57 -0.18
N THR A 139 -5.46 -10.52 0.25
CA THR A 139 -6.25 -9.68 -0.65
C THR A 139 -5.36 -8.97 -1.67
N CYS A 140 -4.24 -8.40 -1.24
CA CYS A 140 -3.24 -7.81 -2.13
C CYS A 140 -2.67 -8.84 -3.12
N PHE A 141 -2.39 -10.06 -2.67
CA PHE A 141 -1.90 -11.14 -3.52
C PHE A 141 -2.91 -11.49 -4.63
N PHE A 142 -4.17 -11.75 -4.31
CA PHE A 142 -5.20 -12.09 -5.30
C PHE A 142 -5.53 -10.91 -6.20
N PHE A 143 -5.53 -9.69 -5.68
CA PHE A 143 -5.70 -8.47 -6.47
C PHE A 143 -4.59 -8.32 -7.51
N PHE A 144 -3.34 -8.52 -7.09
CA PHE A 144 -2.17 -8.46 -7.97
C PHE A 144 -2.21 -9.56 -9.05
N LEU A 145 -2.64 -10.79 -8.69
CA LEU A 145 -2.87 -11.87 -9.64
C LEU A 145 -3.95 -11.51 -10.68
N CYS A 146 -5.02 -10.85 -10.28
CA CYS A 146 -6.04 -10.39 -11.21
C CYS A 146 -5.47 -9.37 -12.19
N ILE A 147 -4.68 -8.40 -11.72
CA ILE A 147 -4.07 -7.37 -12.57
C ILE A 147 -3.08 -7.97 -13.57
N ILE A 148 -2.13 -8.82 -13.11
CA ILE A 148 -1.13 -9.43 -13.99
C ILE A 148 -1.77 -10.29 -15.07
N SER A 149 -2.95 -10.85 -14.79
CA SER A 149 -3.67 -11.71 -15.74
C SER A 149 -4.44 -10.93 -16.81
N ILE A 150 -4.53 -9.61 -16.70
CA ILE A 150 -5.13 -8.78 -17.74
C ILE A 150 -4.11 -8.70 -18.89
N ASN A 151 -4.47 -9.31 -20.01
CA ASN A 151 -3.65 -9.28 -21.21
C ASN A 151 -3.81 -7.92 -21.90
N LEU A 152 -3.07 -6.92 -21.41
CA LEU A 152 -3.00 -5.62 -22.09
C LEU A 152 -2.06 -5.78 -23.29
N ASN A 153 -2.57 -5.47 -24.47
CA ASN A 153 -1.73 -5.37 -25.66
C ASN A 153 -0.77 -4.18 -25.43
N THR A 154 0.42 -4.51 -24.92
CA THR A 154 1.38 -3.55 -24.35
C THR A 154 1.78 -2.49 -25.35
N GLU A 155 1.90 -2.83 -26.63
CA GLU A 155 2.32 -1.88 -27.66
C GLU A 155 1.31 -0.74 -27.89
N LYS A 156 0.01 -1.04 -27.82
CA LYS A 156 -1.06 -0.03 -27.98
C LYS A 156 -1.27 0.83 -26.73
N HIS A 157 -0.92 0.32 -25.56
CA HIS A 157 -1.24 0.95 -24.28
C HIS A 157 -0.04 1.48 -23.49
N VAL A 158 1.19 1.37 -24.03
CA VAL A 158 2.41 1.86 -23.36
C VAL A 158 2.26 3.30 -22.88
N HIS A 159 1.79 4.18 -23.75
CA HIS A 159 1.64 5.60 -23.41
C HIS A 159 0.61 5.83 -22.29
N VAL A 160 -0.51 5.10 -22.30
CA VAL A 160 -1.55 5.18 -21.24
C VAL A 160 -0.99 4.65 -19.92
N CYS A 161 -0.26 3.54 -19.95
CA CYS A 161 0.36 2.97 -18.76
C CYS A 161 1.43 3.92 -18.16
N GLU A 162 2.22 4.59 -19.01
CA GLU A 162 3.17 5.60 -18.55
C GLU A 162 2.47 6.80 -17.92
N GLN A 163 1.43 7.31 -18.55
CA GLN A 163 0.64 8.41 -18.00
C GLN A 163 -0.02 8.02 -16.67
N ALA A 164 -0.60 6.82 -16.57
CA ALA A 164 -1.20 6.32 -15.35
C ALA A 164 -0.17 6.18 -14.21
N ARG A 165 1.03 5.65 -14.51
CA ARG A 165 2.13 5.56 -13.55
C ARG A 165 2.53 6.95 -13.05
N ASN A 166 2.72 7.90 -13.95
CA ASN A 166 3.12 9.26 -13.60
C ASN A 166 2.03 9.97 -12.80
N ALA A 167 0.76 9.82 -13.21
CA ALA A 167 -0.38 10.34 -12.46
C ALA A 167 -0.42 9.79 -11.02
N SER A 168 -0.22 8.49 -10.85
CA SER A 168 -0.22 7.87 -9.52
C SER A 168 0.88 8.40 -8.61
N THR A 169 2.07 8.66 -9.15
CA THR A 169 3.18 9.27 -8.40
C THR A 169 2.85 10.70 -7.98
N ILE A 170 2.31 11.51 -8.90
CA ILE A 170 1.89 12.89 -8.61
C ILE A 170 0.81 12.91 -7.54
N ILE A 171 -0.23 12.06 -7.68
CA ILE A 171 -1.32 11.95 -6.70
C ILE A 171 -0.76 11.60 -5.32
N TYR A 172 0.13 10.59 -5.26
CA TYR A 172 0.73 10.16 -4.02
C TYR A 172 1.52 11.29 -3.32
N CYS A 173 2.27 12.08 -4.08
CA CYS A 173 3.04 13.18 -3.50
C CYS A 173 2.17 14.38 -3.09
N VAL A 174 1.08 14.64 -3.80
CA VAL A 174 0.30 15.88 -3.65
C VAL A 174 -0.90 15.72 -2.71
N HIS A 175 -1.49 14.51 -2.59
CA HIS A 175 -2.68 14.33 -1.75
C HIS A 175 -2.52 14.78 -0.28
N PRO A 176 -1.35 14.66 0.39
CA PRO A 176 -1.22 15.16 1.75
C PRO A 176 -1.24 16.69 1.82
N LEU A 177 -0.67 17.34 0.79
CA LEU A 177 -0.73 18.80 0.67
C LEU A 177 -2.18 19.27 0.45
N LEU A 178 -2.91 18.59 -0.45
CA LEU A 178 -4.32 18.90 -0.70
C LEU A 178 -5.17 18.65 0.55
N LEU A 179 -4.91 17.56 1.29
CA LEU A 179 -5.59 17.30 2.56
C LEU A 179 -5.34 18.42 3.57
N CYS A 180 -4.10 18.92 3.68
CA CYS A 180 -3.75 20.03 4.53
C CYS A 180 -4.47 21.32 4.10
N LEU A 181 -4.51 21.62 2.80
CA LEU A 181 -5.23 22.78 2.26
C LEU A 181 -6.74 22.70 2.52
N TRP A 182 -7.34 21.53 2.30
CA TRP A 182 -8.76 21.32 2.59
C TRP A 182 -9.07 21.45 4.08
N SER A 183 -8.18 20.98 4.96
CA SER A 183 -8.37 21.08 6.42
C SER A 183 -8.39 22.53 6.93
N LEU A 184 -7.85 23.50 6.17
CA LEU A 184 -7.94 24.91 6.47
C LEU A 184 -9.31 25.52 6.12
N CYS A 185 -10.09 24.83 5.31
CA CYS A 185 -11.43 25.28 4.92
C CYS A 185 -12.47 24.87 5.99
N ARG A 186 -13.22 25.83 6.52
CA ARG A 186 -14.28 25.57 7.51
C ARG A 186 -15.32 24.55 7.03
N PHE A 187 -15.65 24.57 5.74
CA PHE A 187 -16.53 23.61 5.08
C PHE A 187 -16.08 22.16 5.26
N TRP A 188 -14.76 21.92 5.34
CA TRP A 188 -14.21 20.58 5.48
C TRP A 188 -14.64 19.90 6.79
N SER A 189 -14.64 20.63 7.90
CA SER A 189 -15.04 20.07 9.21
C SER A 189 -16.53 19.76 9.33
N GLU A 190 -17.36 20.36 8.48
CA GLU A 190 -18.81 20.20 8.48
C GLU A 190 -19.30 19.11 7.51
N THR A 191 -18.42 18.63 6.62
CA THR A 191 -18.76 17.60 5.62
C THR A 191 -18.55 16.18 6.14
N SER A 192 -19.37 15.25 5.61
CA SER A 192 -19.20 13.82 5.93
C SER A 192 -17.90 13.26 5.38
N SER A 193 -17.33 12.26 6.04
CA SER A 193 -16.08 11.59 5.66
C SER A 193 -16.09 11.08 4.22
N LEU A 194 -17.25 10.65 3.71
CA LEU A 194 -17.38 10.19 2.32
C LEU A 194 -17.17 11.34 1.32
N ILE A 195 -17.79 12.50 1.59
CA ILE A 195 -17.65 13.69 0.74
C ILE A 195 -16.20 14.19 0.79
N GLN A 196 -15.58 14.23 1.97
CA GLN A 196 -14.17 14.57 2.12
C GLN A 196 -13.28 13.69 1.26
N TYR A 197 -13.50 12.37 1.30
CA TYR A 197 -12.75 11.42 0.50
C TYR A 197 -12.94 11.66 -1.02
N LEU A 198 -14.18 11.83 -1.48
CA LEU A 198 -14.48 12.07 -2.89
C LEU A 198 -13.87 13.39 -3.39
N LEU A 199 -13.94 14.46 -2.59
CA LEU A 199 -13.33 15.75 -2.93
C LEU A 199 -11.80 15.63 -3.00
N LEU A 200 -11.18 14.94 -2.08
CA LEU A 200 -9.74 14.70 -2.10
C LEU A 200 -9.32 13.90 -3.34
N CYS A 201 -10.05 12.85 -3.68
CA CYS A 201 -9.80 12.07 -4.89
C CYS A 201 -9.96 12.93 -6.16
N ALA A 202 -11.05 13.69 -6.28
CA ALA A 202 -11.32 14.53 -7.43
C ALA A 202 -10.25 15.62 -7.62
N THR A 203 -9.88 16.30 -6.54
CA THR A 203 -8.86 17.36 -6.60
C THR A 203 -7.46 16.81 -6.87
N SER A 204 -7.12 15.63 -6.33
CA SER A 204 -5.84 14.96 -6.61
C SER A 204 -5.73 14.53 -8.07
N LEU A 205 -6.81 13.97 -8.63
CA LEU A 205 -6.89 13.59 -10.05
C LEU A 205 -6.81 14.81 -10.96
N ALA A 206 -7.55 15.87 -10.63
CA ALA A 206 -7.53 17.12 -11.40
C ALA A 206 -6.14 17.75 -11.40
N PHE A 207 -5.45 17.75 -10.26
CA PHE A 207 -4.09 18.27 -10.15
C PHE A 207 -3.10 17.43 -10.97
N ALA A 208 -3.18 16.10 -10.90
CA ALA A 208 -2.33 15.22 -11.69
C ALA A 208 -2.56 15.43 -13.20
N ALA A 209 -3.81 15.51 -13.63
CA ALA A 209 -4.15 15.81 -15.02
C ALA A 209 -3.61 17.19 -15.47
N PHE A 210 -3.74 18.21 -14.63
CA PHE A 210 -3.20 19.53 -14.91
C PHE A 210 -1.69 19.50 -15.11
N VAL A 211 -0.94 18.85 -14.21
CA VAL A 211 0.53 18.73 -14.31
C VAL A 211 0.94 18.01 -15.60
N LEU A 212 0.30 16.88 -15.94
CA LEU A 212 0.59 16.12 -17.15
C LEU A 212 0.26 16.93 -18.43
N LEU A 213 -0.82 17.69 -18.44
CA LEU A 213 -1.17 18.56 -19.56
C LEU A 213 -0.17 19.71 -19.72
N MET A 214 0.28 20.29 -18.62
CA MET A 214 1.30 21.36 -18.64
C MET A 214 2.66 20.82 -19.11
N GLU A 215 3.07 19.63 -18.67
CA GLU A 215 4.29 18.97 -19.16
C GLU A 215 4.26 18.79 -20.69
N ASN A 216 3.14 18.30 -21.22
CA ASN A 216 2.98 18.08 -22.65
C ASN A 216 3.01 19.38 -23.47
N LYS A 217 2.46 20.48 -22.95
CA LYS A 217 2.39 21.77 -23.66
C LYS A 217 3.68 22.58 -23.58
N THR A 218 4.31 22.62 -22.41
CA THR A 218 5.41 23.57 -22.16
C THR A 218 6.79 22.96 -22.33
N LYS A 219 6.93 21.62 -22.51
CA LYS A 219 8.22 20.89 -22.56
C LYS A 219 9.14 21.23 -21.36
N MET A 220 8.58 21.68 -20.26
CA MET A 220 9.33 22.11 -19.08
C MET A 220 9.96 20.88 -18.41
N LYS A 221 11.28 20.74 -18.56
CA LYS A 221 12.07 19.63 -17.99
C LYS A 221 11.96 19.54 -16.46
N PHE A 222 11.66 20.67 -15.79
CA PHE A 222 11.49 20.71 -14.33
C PHE A 222 10.30 19.87 -13.83
N LEU A 223 9.20 19.82 -14.58
CA LEU A 223 8.04 19.01 -14.21
C LEU A 223 8.33 17.50 -14.25
N ARG A 224 9.41 17.10 -14.91
CA ARG A 224 9.88 15.70 -14.90
C ARG A 224 10.45 15.27 -13.55
N CYS A 225 10.82 16.18 -12.68
CA CYS A 225 11.25 15.85 -11.31
C CYS A 225 10.09 15.44 -10.38
N LEU A 226 8.84 15.70 -10.77
CA LEU A 226 7.63 15.28 -10.05
C LEU A 226 7.10 13.91 -10.51
N ARG A 227 7.84 13.24 -11.37
CA ARG A 227 7.47 12.04 -12.11
C ARG A 227 8.00 10.75 -11.52
#